data_adc5d2d13479ecd69a95ac2f10361562
#
_entry.id   adc5d2d13479ecd69a95ac2f10361562
#
_cell.length_a   1.000
_cell.length_b   1.000
_cell.length_c   1.000
_cell.angle_alpha   90.00
_cell.angle_beta   90.00
_cell.angle_gamma   90.00
#
_symmetry.space_group_name_H-M   'P 1'
#
loop_
_entity.id
_entity.type
_entity.pdbx_description
1 polymer ?
#
loop_
_entity_poly.entity_id
_entity_poly.type
_entity_poly.pdbx_seq_one_letter_code
_entity_poly.pdbx_strand_id
1 'polypeptide(L)'
;MALTLLPALTSCHESPQYSNDAYGNFDALWDIVDQRYCFFSDKGIDWDSVGRQYRARIKPETNILELFDICAGMLDELHDGHVNLTSSFNTSYYRKWWSDYAQDFNLRTVQQYYLDFDYGSTSGITYKMLLPDSIGYMYYPSFSYNIGETNLDYILAILHKAKGMVIDIRDNGGGALTNISTLVSRFIDKKVTGGYILHKTGPGQDDFSKPY
;
A
#
# COMPACT_ATOMS: atom_id res chain seq x y z
N MET A 1 53.08 25.26 1.41
CA MET A 1 52.04 24.20 1.42
C MET A 1 50.98 24.61 2.48
N ALA A 2 49.86 25.06 2.05
CA ALA A 2 48.77 25.43 2.96
C ALA A 2 47.80 24.21 3.05
N LEU A 3 47.71 23.65 4.24
CA LEU A 3 46.81 22.52 4.53
C LEU A 3 45.41 23.10 4.83
N THR A 4 44.50 23.03 3.87
CA THR A 4 43.10 23.38 4.07
C THR A 4 42.37 22.25 4.81
N LEU A 5 42.05 22.49 6.10
CA LEU A 5 41.13 21.62 6.86
C LEU A 5 39.72 21.85 6.34
N LEU A 6 39.15 20.84 5.67
CA LEU A 6 37.72 20.79 5.41
C LEU A 6 36.98 20.44 6.71
N PRO A 7 35.97 21.24 7.16
CA PRO A 7 35.12 20.82 8.27
C PRO A 7 34.27 19.64 7.82
N ALA A 8 34.40 18.50 8.51
CA ALA A 8 33.47 17.41 8.39
C ALA A 8 32.14 17.86 9.00
N LEU A 9 31.16 18.15 8.17
CA LEU A 9 29.77 18.35 8.59
C LEU A 9 29.20 16.97 8.96
N THR A 10 29.39 16.56 10.22
CA THR A 10 28.62 15.46 10.80
C THR A 10 27.20 16.00 11.07
N SER A 11 26.28 15.72 10.15
CA SER A 11 24.85 15.87 10.42
C SER A 11 24.44 14.75 11.38
N CYS A 12 24.69 14.94 12.67
CA CYS A 12 24.01 14.17 13.70
C CYS A 12 22.58 14.71 13.77
N HIS A 13 21.66 14.01 13.11
CA HIS A 13 20.24 14.21 13.38
C HIS A 13 19.98 13.56 14.74
N GLU A 14 19.88 14.37 15.79
CA GLU A 14 19.47 13.87 17.11
C GLU A 14 18.01 13.41 17.00
N SER A 15 17.79 12.12 17.11
CA SER A 15 16.44 11.58 17.20
C SER A 15 15.80 12.04 18.50
N PRO A 16 14.52 12.45 18.50
CA PRO A 16 13.81 12.80 19.73
C PRO A 16 13.93 11.67 20.74
N GLN A 17 14.26 12.00 22.00
CA GLN A 17 14.36 11.03 23.08
C GLN A 17 13.04 11.00 23.84
N TYR A 18 12.35 9.88 23.79
CA TYR A 18 11.13 9.63 24.55
C TYR A 18 11.43 8.80 25.79
N SER A 19 10.64 9.00 26.87
CA SER A 19 10.73 8.11 28.03
C SER A 19 10.30 6.70 27.67
N ASN A 20 10.94 5.69 28.31
CA ASN A 20 10.56 4.30 28.08
C ASN A 20 9.42 3.88 29.04
N ASP A 21 8.28 4.55 28.89
CA ASP A 21 7.02 4.32 29.58
C ASP A 21 5.84 4.44 28.64
N ALA A 22 4.62 4.29 29.14
CA ALA A 22 3.41 4.37 28.32
C ALA A 22 3.24 5.71 27.61
N TYR A 23 3.56 6.82 28.29
CA TYR A 23 3.46 8.16 27.72
C TYR A 23 4.49 8.37 26.60
N GLY A 24 5.76 8.06 26.86
CA GLY A 24 6.82 8.25 25.87
C GLY A 24 6.66 7.36 24.63
N ASN A 25 6.22 6.12 24.80
CA ASN A 25 5.93 5.24 23.66
C ASN A 25 4.75 5.75 22.81
N PHE A 26 3.71 6.29 23.45
CA PHE A 26 2.59 6.93 22.75
C PHE A 26 3.05 8.18 22.01
N ASP A 27 3.78 9.08 22.67
CA ASP A 27 4.26 10.33 22.10
C ASP A 27 5.18 10.05 20.89
N ALA A 28 6.05 9.03 20.99
CA ALA A 28 6.88 8.58 19.88
C ALA A 28 6.06 8.10 18.67
N LEU A 29 5.02 7.31 18.90
CA LEU A 29 4.13 6.84 17.83
C LEU A 29 3.38 8.01 17.20
N TRP A 30 2.84 8.92 18.01
CA TRP A 30 2.11 10.09 17.53
C TRP A 30 3.00 10.97 16.64
N ASP A 31 4.22 11.28 17.08
CA ASP A 31 5.19 12.06 16.32
C ASP A 31 5.61 11.40 15.00
N ILE A 32 5.81 10.06 15.00
CA ILE A 32 6.14 9.33 13.78
C ILE A 32 5.02 9.48 12.74
N VAL A 33 3.78 9.37 13.17
CA VAL A 33 2.63 9.51 12.28
C VAL A 33 2.47 10.96 11.83
N ASP A 34 2.59 11.93 12.73
CA ASP A 34 2.52 13.37 12.41
C ASP A 34 3.51 13.75 11.31
N GLN A 35 4.76 13.28 11.43
CA GLN A 35 5.83 13.62 10.49
C GLN A 35 5.77 12.84 9.16
N ARG A 36 5.10 11.70 9.11
CA ARG A 36 5.20 10.77 7.97
C ARG A 36 3.90 10.46 7.25
N TYR A 37 2.76 10.63 7.90
CA TYR A 37 1.49 10.35 7.26
C TYR A 37 1.14 11.45 6.23
N CYS A 38 0.63 11.02 5.07
CA CYS A 38 0.52 11.90 3.90
C CYS A 38 -0.88 12.47 3.69
N PHE A 39 -1.92 11.99 4.39
CA PHE A 39 -3.31 12.25 4.01
C PHE A 39 -4.12 12.99 5.07
N PHE A 40 -3.49 13.71 6.01
CA PHE A 40 -4.21 14.49 7.02
C PHE A 40 -5.13 15.53 6.37
N SER A 41 -4.59 16.35 5.47
CA SER A 41 -5.34 17.39 4.76
C SER A 41 -6.45 16.80 3.88
N ASP A 42 -6.15 15.73 3.13
CA ASP A 42 -7.11 15.08 2.23
C ASP A 42 -8.32 14.49 2.98
N LYS A 43 -8.08 13.99 4.20
CA LYS A 43 -9.09 13.37 5.04
C LYS A 43 -9.72 14.34 6.05
N GLY A 44 -9.19 15.56 6.18
CA GLY A 44 -9.66 16.56 7.15
C GLY A 44 -9.45 16.14 8.60
N ILE A 45 -8.35 15.43 8.90
CA ILE A 45 -8.04 14.91 10.24
C ILE A 45 -7.23 15.93 11.02
N ASP A 46 -7.76 16.40 12.16
CA ASP A 46 -7.02 17.17 13.18
C ASP A 46 -6.23 16.18 14.07
N TRP A 47 -5.00 15.87 13.65
CA TRP A 47 -4.15 14.90 14.33
C TRP A 47 -3.76 15.32 15.72
N ASP A 48 -3.58 16.63 15.96
CA ASP A 48 -3.35 17.19 17.29
C ASP A 48 -4.53 16.92 18.25
N SER A 49 -5.74 17.07 17.77
CA SER A 49 -6.95 16.78 18.54
C SER A 49 -7.07 15.29 18.86
N VAL A 50 -6.82 14.44 17.89
CA VAL A 50 -6.77 12.99 18.07
C VAL A 50 -5.72 12.61 19.11
N GLY A 51 -4.48 13.14 18.99
CA GLY A 51 -3.41 12.88 19.94
C GLY A 51 -3.79 13.25 21.36
N ARG A 52 -4.34 14.46 21.58
CA ARG A 52 -4.79 14.89 22.92
C ARG A 52 -5.87 13.98 23.50
N GLN A 53 -6.84 13.56 22.69
CA GLN A 53 -7.94 12.69 23.13
C GLN A 53 -7.44 11.30 23.56
N TYR A 54 -6.55 10.69 22.80
CA TYR A 54 -6.04 9.36 23.10
C TYR A 54 -4.99 9.37 24.21
N ARG A 55 -4.10 10.38 24.24
CA ARG A 55 -3.13 10.55 25.31
C ARG A 55 -3.75 10.69 26.69
N ALA A 56 -4.91 11.34 26.77
CA ALA A 56 -5.66 11.50 28.02
C ALA A 56 -6.21 10.17 28.59
N ARG A 57 -6.21 9.10 27.82
CA ARG A 57 -6.61 7.74 28.28
C ARG A 57 -5.49 7.01 29.01
N ILE A 58 -4.23 7.45 28.85
CA ILE A 58 -3.06 6.83 29.47
C ILE A 58 -3.02 7.23 30.96
N LYS A 59 -2.73 6.26 31.82
CA LYS A 59 -2.56 6.42 33.25
C LYS A 59 -1.18 5.89 33.66
N PRO A 60 -0.66 6.27 34.83
CA PRO A 60 0.62 5.75 35.32
C PRO A 60 0.70 4.24 35.39
N GLU A 61 -0.44 3.58 35.65
CA GLU A 61 -0.59 2.11 35.73
C GLU A 61 -0.90 1.42 34.39
N THR A 62 -1.03 2.19 33.29
CA THR A 62 -1.33 1.62 31.96
C THR A 62 -0.29 0.57 31.57
N ASN A 63 -0.74 -0.67 31.39
CA ASN A 63 0.11 -1.77 30.98
C ASN A 63 0.25 -1.83 29.45
N ILE A 64 1.12 -2.73 28.96
CA ILE A 64 1.46 -2.79 27.52
C ILE A 64 0.28 -3.19 26.63
N LEU A 65 -0.67 -3.98 27.13
CA LEU A 65 -1.86 -4.37 26.36
C LEU A 65 -2.82 -3.19 26.22
N GLU A 66 -3.08 -2.48 27.32
CA GLU A 66 -3.88 -1.28 27.34
C GLU A 66 -3.26 -0.17 26.47
N LEU A 67 -1.94 0.00 26.52
CA LEU A 67 -1.23 0.94 25.65
C LEU A 67 -1.40 0.58 24.18
N PHE A 68 -1.28 -0.70 23.84
CA PHE A 68 -1.49 -1.17 22.47
C PHE A 68 -2.90 -0.80 21.97
N ASP A 69 -3.94 -1.03 22.78
CA ASP A 69 -5.33 -0.73 22.42
C ASP A 69 -5.56 0.79 22.27
N ILE A 70 -4.95 1.61 23.14
CA ILE A 70 -5.00 3.08 23.02
C ILE A 70 -4.34 3.55 21.73
N CYS A 71 -3.14 3.05 21.43
CA CYS A 71 -2.39 3.37 20.21
C CYS A 71 -3.11 2.89 18.96
N ALA A 72 -3.65 1.67 18.96
CA ALA A 72 -4.42 1.11 17.87
C ALA A 72 -5.68 1.95 17.59
N GLY A 73 -6.41 2.34 18.65
CA GLY A 73 -7.56 3.21 18.52
C GLY A 73 -7.22 4.59 17.95
N MET A 74 -6.07 5.17 18.34
CA MET A 74 -5.58 6.43 17.76
C MET A 74 -5.32 6.29 16.25
N LEU A 75 -4.68 5.20 15.83
CA LEU A 75 -4.39 4.94 14.42
C LEU A 75 -5.66 4.65 13.60
N ASP A 76 -6.69 4.07 14.22
CA ASP A 76 -7.98 3.80 13.56
C ASP A 76 -8.69 5.08 13.13
N GLU A 77 -8.44 6.23 13.78
CA GLU A 77 -8.98 7.54 13.38
C GLU A 77 -8.46 7.99 12.00
N LEU A 78 -7.37 7.41 11.52
CA LEU A 78 -6.86 7.68 10.18
C LEU A 78 -7.73 7.04 9.08
N HIS A 79 -8.57 6.07 9.43
CA HIS A 79 -9.38 5.30 8.48
C HIS A 79 -8.57 4.80 7.28
N ASP A 80 -7.38 4.23 7.53
CA ASP A 80 -6.43 3.84 6.50
C ASP A 80 -5.94 2.40 6.69
N GLY A 81 -6.29 1.53 5.74
CA GLY A 81 -5.90 0.12 5.76
C GLY A 81 -4.39 -0.14 5.58
N HIS A 82 -3.61 0.89 5.23
CA HIS A 82 -2.16 0.78 5.09
C HIS A 82 -1.41 1.15 6.38
N VAL A 83 -2.10 1.73 7.37
CA VAL A 83 -1.51 2.05 8.67
C VAL A 83 -1.73 0.88 9.62
N ASN A 84 -0.66 0.24 10.05
CA ASN A 84 -0.69 -0.94 10.90
C ASN A 84 0.16 -0.72 12.15
N LEU A 85 -0.34 -1.16 13.31
CA LEU A 85 0.42 -1.27 14.54
C LEU A 85 0.73 -2.74 14.80
N THR A 86 2.02 -3.07 14.88
CA THR A 86 2.47 -4.43 15.14
C THR A 86 3.32 -4.48 16.40
N SER A 87 3.02 -5.44 17.26
CA SER A 87 3.79 -5.81 18.44
C SER A 87 4.14 -7.29 18.40
N SER A 88 4.88 -7.77 19.41
CA SER A 88 5.19 -9.20 19.54
C SER A 88 3.96 -10.07 19.88
N PHE A 89 2.85 -9.48 20.28
CA PHE A 89 1.66 -10.19 20.75
C PHE A 89 0.40 -9.86 19.95
N ASN A 90 0.36 -8.77 19.18
CA ASN A 90 -0.83 -8.37 18.42
C ASN A 90 -0.49 -7.51 17.20
N THR A 91 -1.40 -7.49 16.22
CA THR A 91 -1.38 -6.57 15.09
C THR A 91 -2.75 -5.94 14.93
N SER A 92 -2.80 -4.60 14.85
CA SER A 92 -4.01 -3.83 14.59
C SER A 92 -3.92 -3.15 13.23
N TYR A 93 -5.04 -3.11 12.51
CA TYR A 93 -5.17 -2.41 11.24
C TYR A 93 -6.65 -2.08 10.97
N TYR A 94 -6.89 -0.96 10.32
CA TYR A 94 -8.23 -0.52 9.96
C TYR A 94 -8.82 -1.41 8.87
N ARG A 95 -9.96 -2.07 9.13
CA ARG A 95 -10.59 -3.04 8.23
C ARG A 95 -11.79 -2.51 7.47
N LYS A 96 -12.42 -1.42 7.93
CA LYS A 96 -13.71 -0.96 7.42
C LYS A 96 -13.69 -0.53 5.96
N TRP A 97 -12.51 -0.24 5.40
CA TRP A 97 -12.38 0.08 3.99
C TRP A 97 -12.82 -1.06 3.06
N TRP A 98 -12.88 -2.29 3.56
CA TRP A 98 -13.38 -3.45 2.82
C TRP A 98 -14.46 -4.22 3.58
N SER A 99 -14.46 -4.31 4.91
CA SER A 99 -15.43 -5.07 5.68
C SER A 99 -16.83 -4.48 5.65
N ASP A 100 -16.94 -3.18 5.41
CA ASP A 100 -18.22 -2.46 5.33
C ASP A 100 -18.90 -2.60 3.95
N TYR A 101 -18.23 -3.26 3.00
CA TYR A 101 -18.74 -3.49 1.66
C TYR A 101 -19.08 -4.97 1.44
N ALA A 102 -20.18 -5.21 0.70
CA ALA A 102 -20.55 -6.55 0.31
C ALA A 102 -19.50 -7.16 -0.61
N GLN A 103 -19.16 -8.42 -0.38
CA GLN A 103 -18.26 -9.18 -1.27
C GLN A 103 -19.01 -9.56 -2.53
N ASP A 104 -18.69 -8.91 -3.65
CA ASP A 104 -19.33 -9.09 -4.95
C ASP A 104 -18.44 -9.88 -5.95
N PHE A 105 -17.22 -10.23 -5.56
CA PHE A 105 -16.28 -11.03 -6.32
C PHE A 105 -16.05 -12.40 -5.68
N ASN A 106 -16.16 -13.45 -6.48
CA ASN A 106 -15.85 -14.82 -6.06
C ASN A 106 -15.09 -15.53 -7.17
N LEU A 107 -13.78 -15.72 -6.94
CA LEU A 107 -12.89 -16.36 -7.91
C LEU A 107 -13.36 -17.77 -8.27
N ARG A 108 -13.89 -18.54 -7.31
CA ARG A 108 -14.40 -19.89 -7.56
C ARG A 108 -15.54 -19.90 -8.58
N THR A 109 -16.44 -18.92 -8.49
CA THR A 109 -17.51 -18.71 -9.47
C THR A 109 -16.95 -18.40 -10.85
N VAL A 110 -15.92 -17.55 -10.95
CA VAL A 110 -15.25 -17.27 -12.23
C VAL A 110 -14.62 -18.53 -12.80
N GLN A 111 -13.87 -19.26 -11.98
CA GLN A 111 -13.22 -20.51 -12.39
C GLN A 111 -14.23 -21.55 -12.87
N GLN A 112 -15.38 -21.67 -12.21
CA GLN A 112 -16.38 -22.69 -12.52
C GLN A 112 -17.21 -22.34 -13.77
N TYR A 113 -17.70 -21.10 -13.88
CA TYR A 113 -18.70 -20.75 -14.88
C TYR A 113 -18.15 -20.04 -16.11
N TYR A 114 -16.92 -19.53 -16.05
CA TYR A 114 -16.29 -18.84 -17.18
C TYR A 114 -15.02 -19.53 -17.65
N LEU A 115 -14.30 -20.18 -16.74
CA LEU A 115 -13.03 -20.81 -17.08
C LEU A 115 -13.13 -22.35 -17.18
N ASP A 116 -14.23 -22.97 -16.74
CA ASP A 116 -14.46 -24.44 -16.73
C ASP A 116 -13.35 -25.22 -16.01
N PHE A 117 -12.64 -24.57 -15.07
CA PHE A 117 -11.41 -25.06 -14.45
C PHE A 117 -10.30 -25.47 -15.45
N ASP A 118 -10.42 -25.05 -16.72
CA ASP A 118 -9.48 -25.26 -17.80
C ASP A 118 -8.85 -23.93 -18.20
N TYR A 119 -7.73 -23.58 -17.60
CA TYR A 119 -7.02 -22.32 -17.81
C TYR A 119 -5.52 -22.47 -17.60
N GLY A 120 -4.73 -21.62 -18.24
CA GLY A 120 -3.30 -21.50 -17.99
C GLY A 120 -3.01 -20.58 -16.80
N SER A 121 -1.86 -20.78 -16.16
CA SER A 121 -1.36 -19.89 -15.12
C SER A 121 0.16 -19.76 -15.21
N THR A 122 0.65 -18.52 -15.12
CA THR A 122 2.08 -18.21 -15.03
C THR A 122 2.28 -16.87 -14.34
N SER A 123 3.32 -16.74 -13.52
CA SER A 123 3.63 -15.51 -12.75
C SER A 123 2.43 -14.95 -11.96
N GLY A 124 1.60 -15.83 -11.40
CA GLY A 124 0.40 -15.44 -10.67
C GLY A 124 -0.78 -14.98 -11.53
N ILE A 125 -0.64 -14.92 -12.85
CA ILE A 125 -1.71 -14.57 -13.78
C ILE A 125 -2.40 -15.85 -14.27
N THR A 126 -3.72 -15.89 -14.14
CA THR A 126 -4.58 -16.90 -14.77
C THR A 126 -5.06 -16.36 -16.12
N TYR A 127 -5.05 -17.19 -17.17
CA TYR A 127 -5.46 -16.76 -18.50
C TYR A 127 -6.19 -17.87 -19.28
N LYS A 128 -7.11 -17.44 -20.14
CA LYS A 128 -7.88 -18.33 -21.03
C LYS A 128 -8.43 -17.56 -22.23
N MET A 129 -8.60 -18.25 -23.35
CA MET A 129 -9.47 -17.79 -24.44
C MET A 129 -10.92 -18.15 -24.09
N LEU A 130 -11.76 -17.17 -23.73
CA LEU A 130 -13.16 -17.42 -23.30
C LEU A 130 -14.06 -17.83 -24.46
N LEU A 131 -13.93 -17.14 -25.58
CA LEU A 131 -14.63 -17.45 -26.81
C LEU A 131 -13.59 -17.70 -27.89
N PRO A 132 -13.72 -18.79 -28.67
CA PRO A 132 -12.76 -19.10 -29.71
C PRO A 132 -12.47 -17.91 -30.61
N ASP A 133 -11.20 -17.53 -30.71
CA ASP A 133 -10.69 -16.45 -31.54
C ASP A 133 -11.36 -15.06 -31.31
N SER A 134 -11.94 -14.82 -30.12
CA SER A 134 -12.70 -13.60 -29.88
C SER A 134 -12.29 -12.86 -28.61
N ILE A 135 -12.39 -13.49 -27.43
CA ILE A 135 -12.16 -12.83 -26.14
C ILE A 135 -11.07 -13.55 -25.36
N GLY A 136 -9.96 -12.84 -25.14
CA GLY A 136 -8.93 -13.26 -24.19
C GLY A 136 -9.28 -12.79 -22.78
N TYR A 137 -8.96 -13.60 -21.79
CA TYR A 137 -9.14 -13.30 -20.38
C TYR A 137 -7.84 -13.44 -19.63
N MET A 138 -7.52 -12.46 -18.78
CA MET A 138 -6.41 -12.48 -17.84
C MET A 138 -6.91 -12.05 -16.48
N TYR A 139 -6.66 -12.84 -15.44
CA TYR A 139 -6.91 -12.45 -14.04
C TYR A 139 -5.59 -12.30 -13.31
N TYR A 140 -5.37 -11.14 -12.72
CA TYR A 140 -4.17 -10.81 -11.97
C TYR A 140 -4.51 -10.37 -10.54
N PRO A 141 -4.44 -11.28 -9.56
CA PRO A 141 -4.96 -11.07 -8.21
C PRO A 141 -4.09 -10.15 -7.35
N SER A 142 -2.82 -9.94 -7.69
CA SER A 142 -1.94 -9.11 -6.88
C SER A 142 -0.73 -8.64 -7.69
N PHE A 143 -0.46 -7.35 -7.64
CA PHE A 143 0.77 -6.76 -8.19
C PHE A 143 2.00 -7.03 -7.31
N SER A 144 1.88 -7.82 -6.24
CA SER A 144 3.02 -8.37 -5.50
C SER A 144 3.66 -9.58 -6.19
N TYR A 145 2.92 -10.26 -7.07
CA TYR A 145 3.49 -11.31 -7.91
C TYR A 145 4.25 -10.68 -9.06
N ASN A 146 5.56 -10.94 -9.13
CA ASN A 146 6.39 -10.38 -10.17
C ASN A 146 6.03 -10.95 -11.55
N ILE A 147 5.75 -10.08 -12.51
CA ILE A 147 5.52 -10.46 -13.90
C ILE A 147 6.85 -10.35 -14.65
N GLY A 148 7.40 -11.51 -15.10
CA GLY A 148 8.45 -11.50 -16.09
C GLY A 148 7.91 -11.08 -17.47
N GLU A 149 8.68 -10.31 -18.22
CA GLU A 149 8.31 -9.93 -19.60
C GLU A 149 8.00 -11.16 -20.46
N THR A 150 8.85 -12.19 -20.39
CA THR A 150 8.67 -13.44 -21.12
C THR A 150 7.38 -14.17 -20.74
N ASN A 151 6.98 -14.13 -19.47
CA ASN A 151 5.71 -14.74 -19.04
C ASN A 151 4.52 -14.03 -19.64
N LEU A 152 4.55 -12.69 -19.64
CA LEU A 152 3.48 -11.88 -20.23
C LEU A 152 3.41 -12.05 -21.74
N ASP A 153 4.56 -12.04 -22.42
CA ASP A 153 4.65 -12.29 -23.87
C ASP A 153 4.11 -13.67 -24.24
N TYR A 154 4.39 -14.69 -23.43
CA TYR A 154 3.82 -16.03 -23.61
C TYR A 154 2.28 -16.03 -23.50
N ILE A 155 1.72 -15.37 -22.46
CA ILE A 155 0.26 -15.26 -22.31
C ILE A 155 -0.34 -14.58 -23.56
N LEU A 156 0.24 -13.45 -23.99
CA LEU A 156 -0.25 -12.71 -25.14
C LEU A 156 -0.11 -13.49 -26.43
N ALA A 157 0.93 -14.32 -26.59
CA ALA A 157 1.07 -15.23 -27.73
C ALA A 157 -0.04 -16.30 -27.76
N ILE A 158 -0.45 -16.82 -26.60
CA ILE A 158 -1.60 -17.76 -26.53
C ILE A 158 -2.91 -17.03 -26.91
N LEU A 159 -3.06 -15.78 -26.48
CA LEU A 159 -4.28 -14.98 -26.70
C LEU A 159 -4.24 -14.14 -27.99
N HIS A 160 -3.24 -14.32 -28.85
CA HIS A 160 -3.00 -13.45 -30.02
C HIS A 160 -4.17 -13.34 -31.03
N LYS A 161 -5.05 -14.36 -31.06
CA LYS A 161 -6.24 -14.33 -31.93
C LYS A 161 -7.43 -13.58 -31.33
N ALA A 162 -7.34 -13.19 -30.07
CA ALA A 162 -8.43 -12.46 -29.41
C ALA A 162 -8.65 -11.09 -30.08
N LYS A 163 -9.89 -10.77 -30.38
CA LYS A 163 -10.33 -9.46 -30.90
C LYS A 163 -10.52 -8.43 -29.79
N GLY A 164 -10.61 -8.89 -28.55
CA GLY A 164 -10.69 -8.08 -27.33
C GLY A 164 -10.18 -8.85 -26.13
N MET A 165 -9.81 -8.12 -25.09
CA MET A 165 -9.30 -8.70 -23.86
C MET A 165 -10.04 -8.18 -22.64
N VAL A 166 -10.27 -9.06 -21.68
CA VAL A 166 -10.66 -8.71 -20.30
C VAL A 166 -9.43 -8.88 -19.42
N ILE A 167 -8.96 -7.79 -18.83
CA ILE A 167 -7.93 -7.82 -17.80
C ILE A 167 -8.65 -7.63 -16.46
N ASP A 168 -8.81 -8.73 -15.74
CA ASP A 168 -9.54 -8.76 -14.49
C ASP A 168 -8.59 -8.53 -13.32
N ILE A 169 -8.77 -7.41 -12.63
CA ILE A 169 -8.02 -7.03 -11.44
C ILE A 169 -8.95 -6.90 -10.22
N ARG A 170 -10.15 -7.47 -10.26
CA ARG A 170 -11.04 -7.50 -9.10
C ARG A 170 -10.35 -8.26 -7.97
N ASP A 171 -10.53 -7.76 -6.75
CA ASP A 171 -9.88 -8.29 -5.54
C ASP A 171 -8.32 -8.24 -5.60
N ASN A 172 -7.77 -7.35 -6.44
CA ASN A 172 -6.33 -7.14 -6.49
C ASN A 172 -5.90 -6.23 -5.34
N GLY A 173 -5.09 -6.76 -4.43
CA GLY A 173 -4.60 -6.06 -3.24
C GLY A 173 -3.47 -5.05 -3.48
N GLY A 174 -3.13 -4.75 -4.75
CA GLY A 174 -2.01 -3.84 -5.06
C GLY A 174 -0.65 -4.55 -5.08
N GLY A 175 0.44 -3.79 -4.95
CA GLY A 175 1.82 -4.27 -4.97
C GLY A 175 2.78 -3.32 -5.69
N ALA A 176 3.72 -3.86 -6.47
CA ALA A 176 4.78 -3.09 -7.12
C ALA A 176 4.30 -2.35 -8.38
N LEU A 177 4.56 -1.05 -8.45
CA LEU A 177 4.24 -0.22 -9.63
C LEU A 177 4.95 -0.69 -10.90
N THR A 178 6.13 -1.31 -10.78
CA THR A 178 6.86 -1.89 -11.91
C THR A 178 6.07 -2.97 -12.63
N ASN A 179 5.29 -3.77 -11.91
CA ASN A 179 4.43 -4.80 -12.49
C ASN A 179 3.28 -4.19 -13.30
N ILE A 180 2.74 -3.06 -12.85
CA ILE A 180 1.73 -2.29 -13.60
C ILE A 180 2.35 -1.77 -14.90
N SER A 181 3.54 -1.18 -14.83
CA SER A 181 4.26 -0.67 -16.00
C SER A 181 4.56 -1.78 -17.01
N THR A 182 5.00 -2.95 -16.54
CA THR A 182 5.26 -4.12 -17.40
C THR A 182 3.98 -4.57 -18.11
N LEU A 183 2.86 -4.67 -17.38
CA LEU A 183 1.57 -5.07 -17.97
C LEU A 183 1.09 -4.05 -19.01
N VAL A 184 1.02 -2.77 -18.62
CA VAL A 184 0.47 -1.70 -19.45
C VAL A 184 1.30 -1.48 -20.71
N SER A 185 2.63 -1.68 -20.64
CA SER A 185 3.53 -1.52 -21.79
C SER A 185 3.18 -2.41 -23.01
N ARG A 186 2.39 -3.47 -22.82
CA ARG A 186 1.95 -4.35 -23.91
C ARG A 186 0.68 -3.88 -24.61
N PHE A 187 0.04 -2.81 -24.12
CA PHE A 187 -1.23 -2.30 -24.62
C PHE A 187 -1.15 -0.84 -25.12
N ILE A 188 0.04 -0.26 -25.06
CA ILE A 188 0.28 1.12 -25.53
C ILE A 188 1.45 1.14 -26.51
N ASP A 189 1.35 2.01 -27.51
CA ASP A 189 2.36 2.19 -28.58
C ASP A 189 3.34 3.34 -28.31
N LYS A 190 3.08 4.14 -27.29
CA LYS A 190 3.90 5.29 -26.90
C LYS A 190 3.87 5.51 -25.38
N LYS A 191 4.88 6.19 -24.87
CA LYS A 191 4.93 6.59 -23.46
C LYS A 191 3.76 7.51 -23.13
N VAL A 192 3.01 7.16 -22.10
CA VAL A 192 1.92 7.96 -21.53
C VAL A 192 2.17 8.21 -20.05
N THR A 193 1.72 9.35 -19.54
CA THR A 193 1.73 9.62 -18.11
C THR A 193 0.49 8.99 -17.50
N GLY A 194 0.68 7.98 -16.64
CA GLY A 194 -0.41 7.29 -15.94
C GLY A 194 -0.79 7.93 -14.59
N GLY A 195 0.10 8.76 -14.04
CA GLY A 195 -0.08 9.42 -12.77
C GLY A 195 1.21 10.07 -12.29
N TYR A 196 1.16 10.62 -11.09
CA TYR A 196 2.31 11.24 -10.45
C TYR A 196 2.52 10.64 -9.06
N ILE A 197 3.77 10.59 -8.64
CA ILE A 197 4.16 10.15 -7.30
C ILE A 197 4.73 11.36 -6.56
N LEU A 198 4.28 11.56 -5.32
CA LEU A 198 4.84 12.52 -4.41
C LEU A 198 5.39 11.78 -3.19
N HIS A 199 6.54 12.22 -2.70
CA HIS A 199 7.13 11.71 -1.47
C HIS A 199 7.12 12.79 -0.41
N LYS A 200 6.88 12.38 0.83
CA LYS A 200 7.06 13.24 2.00
C LYS A 200 8.55 13.62 2.08
N THR A 201 8.85 14.92 2.18
CA THR A 201 10.22 15.47 2.18
C THR A 201 10.61 16.13 3.49
N GLY A 202 9.65 16.34 4.38
CA GLY A 202 9.84 16.99 5.68
C GLY A 202 8.72 16.66 6.65
N PRO A 203 8.79 17.17 7.89
CA PRO A 203 7.81 16.90 8.94
C PRO A 203 6.50 17.68 8.78
N GLY A 204 6.48 18.79 8.04
CA GLY A 204 5.26 19.58 7.83
C GLY A 204 4.22 18.81 7.02
N GLN A 205 2.94 19.01 7.29
CA GLN A 205 1.86 18.22 6.64
C GLN A 205 1.87 18.33 5.12
N ASP A 206 2.29 19.48 4.58
CA ASP A 206 2.34 19.76 3.14
C ASP A 206 3.74 19.64 2.53
N ASP A 207 4.71 19.11 3.27
CA ASP A 207 6.08 18.93 2.81
C ASP A 207 6.18 17.74 1.84
N PHE A 208 5.91 17.98 0.58
CA PHE A 208 6.01 16.98 -0.48
C PHE A 208 7.06 17.31 -1.54
N SER A 209 7.58 16.28 -2.20
CA SER A 209 8.40 16.41 -3.40
C SER A 209 7.60 17.07 -4.54
N LYS A 210 8.32 17.54 -5.56
CA LYS A 210 7.68 17.80 -6.84
C LYS A 210 7.13 16.48 -7.40
N PRO A 211 5.98 16.50 -8.09
CA PRO A 211 5.46 15.33 -8.80
C PRO A 211 6.45 14.83 -9.87
N TYR A 212 6.63 13.54 -9.96
CA TYR A 212 7.47 12.91 -11.02
C TYR A 212 6.81 11.67 -11.58
#